data_0223e54d90d120d3e161e77081775986
#
_entry.id   0223e54d90d120d3e161e77081775986
#
_cell.length_a   1.000
_cell.length_b   1.000
_cell.length_c   1.000
_cell.angle_alpha   90.00
_cell.angle_beta   90.00
_cell.angle_gamma   90.00
#
_symmetry.space_group_name_H-M   'P 1'
#
loop_
_entity.id
_entity.type
_entity.pdbx_description
1 polymer ?
#
loop_
_entity_poly.entity_id
_entity_poly.type
_entity_poly.pdbx_seq_one_letter_code
_entity_poly.pdbx_strand_id
1 'polypeptide(L)'
;MGSVRRGLSRCAAGSSANGRDGAAPRTLYKGRRILLKTASLRTDRQKARADDLLTDPANKPLALAHGAYQKIISCYAHEDRRKGRGMMAELIESLAVKSGAPGCPELATLGRPLKRRMGDVFAFFDHPNGANGPTEAINGRLETLRDIALGFRNLDNYITRSLLHTGGFRQAIQTHL
;
A
#
# COMPACT_ATOMS: atom_id res chain seq x y z
N MET A 1 0.95 -1.99 -0.15
CA MET A 1 0.02 -0.84 -0.28
C MET A 1 0.60 0.50 0.20
N GLY A 2 1.45 0.56 1.22
CA GLY A 2 2.02 1.82 1.73
C GLY A 2 2.85 2.65 0.74
N SER A 3 3.52 2.02 -0.24
CA SER A 3 4.37 2.72 -1.21
C SER A 3 3.56 3.48 -2.28
N VAL A 4 2.47 2.89 -2.77
CA VAL A 4 1.58 3.53 -3.76
C VAL A 4 0.85 4.72 -3.16
N ARG A 5 0.40 4.60 -1.89
CA ARG A 5 -0.23 5.71 -1.16
C ARG A 5 0.73 6.89 -0.96
N ARG A 6 2.01 6.62 -0.69
CA ARG A 6 3.04 7.66 -0.60
C ARG A 6 3.33 8.33 -1.94
N GLY A 7 3.27 7.58 -3.05
CA GLY A 7 3.39 8.13 -4.41
C GLY A 7 2.31 9.14 -4.74
N LEU A 8 1.04 8.80 -4.47
CA LEU A 8 -0.09 9.72 -4.67
C LEU A 8 0.04 11.02 -3.85
N SER A 9 0.52 10.91 -2.61
CA SER A 9 0.77 12.09 -1.77
C SER A 9 1.88 12.97 -2.32
N ARG A 10 2.91 12.40 -2.96
CA ARG A 10 4.01 13.16 -3.59
C ARG A 10 3.57 13.80 -4.90
N CYS A 11 2.82 13.12 -5.76
CA CYS A 11 2.28 13.72 -6.98
C CYS A 11 1.39 14.94 -6.67
N ALA A 12 0.63 14.89 -5.58
CA ALA A 12 -0.16 16.02 -5.12
C ALA A 12 0.70 17.18 -4.56
N ALA A 13 1.92 16.88 -4.07
CA ALA A 13 2.84 17.88 -3.55
C ALA A 13 3.80 18.47 -4.62
N GLY A 14 4.06 17.73 -5.70
CA GLY A 14 5.07 18.08 -6.71
C GLY A 14 4.65 19.14 -7.75
N SER A 15 3.43 19.64 -7.71
CA SER A 15 2.91 20.61 -8.69
C SER A 15 3.26 22.07 -8.40
N SER A 16 4.16 22.35 -7.46
CA SER A 16 4.63 23.71 -7.19
C SER A 16 6.16 23.74 -7.10
N ALA A 17 6.80 23.93 -8.26
CA ALA A 17 8.19 24.34 -8.28
C ALA A 17 8.27 25.85 -7.98
N ASN A 18 9.06 26.22 -6.98
CA ASN A 18 9.45 27.55 -6.53
C ASN A 18 8.49 28.31 -5.59
N GLY A 19 8.84 28.26 -4.34
CA GLY A 19 8.39 29.18 -3.32
C GLY A 19 8.34 28.45 -1.96
N ARG A 20 8.73 29.12 -0.91
CA ARG A 20 8.66 28.66 0.50
C ARG A 20 7.26 28.28 0.99
N ASP A 21 6.27 28.27 0.09
CA ASP A 21 4.88 27.93 0.33
C ASP A 21 4.48 26.69 -0.50
N GLY A 22 5.18 25.58 -0.30
CA GLY A 22 4.89 24.28 -0.90
C GLY A 22 3.58 23.61 -0.38
N ALA A 23 2.58 24.40 -0.03
CA ALA A 23 1.26 23.91 0.28
C ALA A 23 0.55 23.55 -1.02
N ALA A 24 0.29 22.26 -1.24
CA ALA A 24 -0.61 21.79 -2.31
C ALA A 24 -1.90 22.64 -2.32
N PRO A 25 -2.44 22.97 -3.49
CA PRO A 25 -3.68 23.73 -3.58
C PRO A 25 -4.70 23.19 -2.58
N ARG A 26 -5.32 24.06 -1.82
CA ARG A 26 -6.22 23.70 -0.70
C ARG A 26 -7.31 22.69 -1.11
N THR A 27 -7.67 22.71 -2.38
CA THR A 27 -8.60 21.78 -3.03
C THR A 27 -8.04 20.35 -3.11
N LEU A 28 -6.78 20.19 -3.54
CA LEU A 28 -6.08 18.89 -3.61
C LEU A 28 -5.85 18.31 -2.22
N TYR A 29 -5.43 19.14 -1.27
CA TYR A 29 -5.25 18.70 0.11
C TYR A 29 -6.54 18.15 0.73
N LYS A 30 -7.67 18.83 0.52
CA LYS A 30 -9.00 18.39 0.97
C LYS A 30 -9.49 17.14 0.23
N GLY A 31 -9.14 16.99 -1.06
CA GLY A 31 -9.51 15.85 -1.90
C GLY A 31 -8.71 14.58 -1.66
N ARG A 32 -7.52 14.65 -1.05
CA ARG A 32 -6.58 13.53 -0.92
C ARG A 32 -7.18 12.25 -0.30
N ARG A 33 -8.02 12.41 0.75
CA ARG A 33 -8.67 11.27 1.42
C ARG A 33 -9.67 10.57 0.52
N ILE A 34 -10.34 11.31 -0.34
CA ILE A 34 -11.32 10.79 -1.31
C ILE A 34 -10.57 9.97 -2.38
N LEU A 35 -9.45 10.49 -2.89
CA LEU A 35 -8.64 9.82 -3.91
C LEU A 35 -7.96 8.55 -3.39
N LEU A 36 -7.60 8.50 -2.11
CA LEU A 36 -7.03 7.31 -1.46
C LEU A 36 -8.07 6.23 -1.11
N LYS A 37 -9.34 6.55 -1.19
CA LYS A 37 -10.43 5.61 -0.96
C LYS A 37 -10.70 4.80 -2.23
N THR A 38 -10.95 3.50 -2.09
CA THR A 38 -11.34 2.64 -3.22
C THR A 38 -12.59 3.19 -3.91
N ALA A 39 -12.63 3.17 -5.23
CA ALA A 39 -13.71 3.77 -6.02
C ALA A 39 -15.10 3.23 -5.64
N SER A 40 -15.19 1.91 -5.40
CA SER A 40 -16.44 1.24 -4.98
C SER A 40 -16.98 1.69 -3.62
N LEU A 41 -16.12 2.20 -2.75
CA LEU A 41 -16.49 2.66 -1.40
C LEU A 41 -16.79 4.15 -1.32
N ARG A 42 -16.74 4.88 -2.45
CA ARG A 42 -17.06 6.31 -2.49
C ARG A 42 -18.55 6.53 -2.58
N THR A 43 -19.07 7.52 -1.84
CA THR A 43 -20.42 8.04 -2.05
C THR A 43 -20.49 8.82 -3.37
N ASP A 44 -21.68 9.03 -3.93
CA ASP A 44 -21.84 9.72 -5.22
C ASP A 44 -21.30 11.15 -5.18
N ARG A 45 -21.47 11.86 -4.07
CA ARG A 45 -20.86 13.18 -3.85
C ARG A 45 -19.32 13.11 -3.81
N GLN A 46 -18.75 12.02 -3.30
CA GLN A 46 -17.32 11.82 -3.30
C GLN A 46 -16.79 11.43 -4.68
N LYS A 47 -17.58 10.69 -5.46
CA LYS A 47 -17.25 10.36 -6.87
C LYS A 47 -17.17 11.64 -7.70
N ALA A 48 -18.25 12.44 -7.73
CA ALA A 48 -18.27 13.69 -8.45
C ALA A 48 -17.08 14.60 -8.11
N ARG A 49 -16.75 14.74 -6.83
CA ARG A 49 -15.61 15.54 -6.40
C ARG A 49 -14.25 14.94 -6.79
N ALA A 50 -14.13 13.61 -6.86
CA ALA A 50 -12.93 12.95 -7.34
C ALA A 50 -12.77 13.16 -8.85
N ASP A 51 -13.87 13.07 -9.59
CA ASP A 51 -13.90 13.25 -11.04
C ASP A 51 -13.53 14.69 -11.41
N ASP A 52 -14.06 15.70 -10.71
CA ASP A 52 -13.66 17.10 -10.88
C ASP A 52 -12.14 17.30 -10.72
N LEU A 53 -11.55 16.68 -9.68
CA LEU A 53 -10.13 16.79 -9.41
C LEU A 53 -9.26 16.06 -10.44
N LEU A 54 -9.73 14.93 -10.97
CA LEU A 54 -8.99 14.10 -11.91
C LEU A 54 -9.13 14.55 -13.37
N THR A 55 -10.19 15.29 -13.68
CA THR A 55 -10.44 15.83 -15.02
C THR A 55 -9.67 17.13 -15.24
N ASP A 56 -9.29 17.84 -14.18
CA ASP A 56 -8.51 19.08 -14.27
C ASP A 56 -7.16 18.82 -14.95
N PRO A 57 -6.84 19.47 -16.09
CA PRO A 57 -5.57 19.31 -16.80
C PRO A 57 -4.34 19.61 -15.94
N ALA A 58 -4.45 20.50 -14.96
CA ALA A 58 -3.38 20.80 -14.02
C ALA A 58 -3.01 19.61 -13.14
N ASN A 59 -3.96 18.66 -12.95
CA ASN A 59 -3.81 17.47 -12.11
C ASN A 59 -3.51 16.20 -12.92
N LYS A 60 -3.10 16.31 -14.19
CA LYS A 60 -2.81 15.15 -15.06
C LYS A 60 -1.86 14.12 -14.43
N PRO A 61 -0.75 14.48 -13.77
CA PRO A 61 0.12 13.50 -13.08
C PRO A 61 -0.61 12.75 -11.96
N LEU A 62 -1.48 13.46 -11.22
CA LEU A 62 -2.30 12.87 -10.17
C LEU A 62 -3.33 11.88 -10.75
N ALA A 63 -3.96 12.22 -11.86
CA ALA A 63 -4.90 11.34 -12.56
C ALA A 63 -4.22 10.05 -13.02
N LEU A 64 -3.02 10.13 -13.59
CA LEU A 64 -2.22 8.97 -13.99
C LEU A 64 -1.86 8.08 -12.79
N ALA A 65 -1.37 8.68 -11.72
CA ALA A 65 -1.02 7.96 -10.51
C ALA A 65 -2.23 7.32 -9.84
N HIS A 66 -3.38 8.01 -9.83
CA HIS A 66 -4.65 7.47 -9.34
C HIS A 66 -5.14 6.30 -10.20
N GLY A 67 -5.03 6.41 -11.54
CA GLY A 67 -5.37 5.33 -12.46
C GLY A 67 -4.54 4.07 -12.22
N ALA A 68 -3.21 4.21 -12.06
CA ALA A 68 -2.34 3.09 -11.70
C ALA A 68 -2.71 2.47 -10.35
N TYR A 69 -3.02 3.29 -9.34
CA TYR A 69 -3.47 2.83 -8.03
C TYR A 69 -4.77 2.02 -8.11
N GLN A 70 -5.78 2.49 -8.85
CA GLN A 70 -7.05 1.78 -9.02
C GLN A 70 -6.86 0.47 -9.80
N LYS A 71 -6.00 0.45 -10.83
CA LYS A 71 -5.66 -0.79 -11.54
C LYS A 71 -5.02 -1.83 -10.63
N ILE A 72 -4.09 -1.44 -9.74
CA ILE A 72 -3.51 -2.36 -8.75
C ILE A 72 -4.61 -2.96 -7.87
N ILE A 73 -5.54 -2.14 -7.37
CA ILE A 73 -6.66 -2.64 -6.55
C ILE A 73 -7.50 -3.62 -7.34
N SER A 74 -7.84 -3.30 -8.60
CA SER A 74 -8.63 -4.18 -9.46
C SER A 74 -7.95 -5.52 -9.72
N CYS A 75 -6.63 -5.54 -9.89
CA CYS A 75 -5.87 -6.78 -10.05
C CYS A 75 -5.99 -7.68 -8.81
N TYR A 76 -5.85 -7.11 -7.61
CA TYR A 76 -5.95 -7.88 -6.36
C TYR A 76 -7.39 -8.28 -6.00
N ALA A 77 -8.38 -7.51 -6.43
CA ALA A 77 -9.81 -7.77 -6.18
C ALA A 77 -10.45 -8.66 -7.26
N HIS A 78 -9.71 -9.08 -8.29
CA HIS A 78 -10.25 -9.87 -9.37
C HIS A 78 -10.62 -11.28 -8.89
N GLU A 79 -11.82 -11.76 -9.21
CA GLU A 79 -12.33 -13.09 -8.82
C GLU A 79 -11.43 -14.21 -9.35
N ASP A 80 -11.06 -14.14 -10.64
CA ASP A 80 -10.11 -15.06 -11.25
C ASP A 80 -8.67 -14.58 -10.99
N ARG A 81 -7.96 -15.29 -10.12
CA ARG A 81 -6.57 -14.99 -9.76
C ARG A 81 -5.59 -15.04 -10.93
N ARG A 82 -5.81 -15.93 -11.89
CA ARG A 82 -4.96 -16.03 -13.09
C ARG A 82 -5.08 -14.79 -13.95
N LYS A 83 -6.31 -14.29 -14.14
CA LYS A 83 -6.56 -13.03 -14.86
C LYS A 83 -6.02 -11.85 -14.07
N GLY A 84 -6.26 -11.79 -12.76
CA GLY A 84 -5.69 -10.74 -11.90
C GLY A 84 -4.16 -10.70 -11.97
N ARG A 85 -3.49 -11.86 -12.00
CA ARG A 85 -2.04 -11.98 -12.19
C ARG A 85 -1.59 -11.45 -13.55
N GLY A 86 -2.30 -11.79 -14.63
CA GLY A 86 -2.02 -11.28 -15.97
C GLY A 86 -2.13 -9.77 -16.06
N MET A 87 -3.25 -9.22 -15.57
CA MET A 87 -3.44 -7.74 -15.48
C MET A 87 -2.36 -7.05 -14.67
N MET A 88 -1.89 -7.66 -13.58
CA MET A 88 -0.80 -7.13 -12.76
C MET A 88 0.53 -7.15 -13.52
N ALA A 89 0.82 -8.22 -14.28
CA ALA A 89 2.02 -8.30 -15.11
C ALA A 89 2.06 -7.18 -16.16
N GLU A 90 0.98 -7.01 -16.91
CA GLU A 90 0.85 -5.93 -17.90
C GLU A 90 1.02 -4.56 -17.28
N LEU A 91 0.42 -4.33 -16.11
CA LEU A 91 0.55 -3.08 -15.39
C LEU A 91 1.99 -2.82 -14.97
N ILE A 92 2.68 -3.81 -14.40
CA ILE A 92 4.08 -3.67 -13.97
C ILE A 92 4.98 -3.37 -15.17
N GLU A 93 4.79 -4.06 -16.29
CA GLU A 93 5.55 -3.78 -17.52
C GLU A 93 5.30 -2.37 -18.03
N SER A 94 4.04 -1.93 -18.07
CA SER A 94 3.69 -0.57 -18.49
C SER A 94 4.30 0.53 -17.61
N LEU A 95 4.40 0.28 -16.29
CA LEU A 95 5.00 1.22 -15.35
C LEU A 95 6.52 1.22 -15.40
N ALA A 96 7.13 0.08 -15.75
CA ALA A 96 8.59 -0.09 -15.77
C ALA A 96 9.26 0.46 -17.04
N VAL A 97 8.49 0.74 -18.10
CA VAL A 97 9.02 1.32 -19.34
C VAL A 97 9.62 2.70 -19.05
N LYS A 98 10.83 2.96 -19.58
CA LYS A 98 11.60 4.20 -19.34
C LYS A 98 10.87 5.48 -19.79
N SER A 99 9.95 5.35 -20.74
CA SER A 99 9.08 6.45 -21.19
C SER A 99 7.86 6.61 -20.31
N GLY A 100 7.88 6.15 -19.05
CA GLY A 100 6.77 6.29 -18.12
C GLY A 100 5.80 7.38 -18.50
N ALA A 101 4.54 7.29 -18.18
CA ALA A 101 3.51 8.23 -18.64
C ALA A 101 4.07 9.66 -18.67
N PRO A 102 4.14 10.32 -19.83
CA PRO A 102 4.76 11.63 -19.96
C PRO A 102 4.15 12.56 -18.92
N GLY A 103 4.97 13.09 -18.02
CA GLY A 103 4.54 13.98 -16.94
C GLY A 103 4.40 13.35 -15.55
N CYS A 104 4.74 12.05 -15.33
CA CYS A 104 4.73 11.45 -13.99
C CYS A 104 5.92 10.49 -13.77
N PRO A 105 7.14 11.02 -13.51
CA PRO A 105 8.35 10.22 -13.31
C PRO A 105 8.25 9.31 -12.05
N GLU A 106 7.37 9.64 -11.11
CA GLU A 106 7.11 8.86 -9.92
C GLU A 106 6.54 7.48 -10.24
N LEU A 107 5.76 7.35 -11.32
CA LEU A 107 5.25 6.06 -11.79
C LEU A 107 6.38 5.14 -12.27
N ALA A 108 7.36 5.66 -12.99
CA ALA A 108 8.55 4.89 -13.40
C ALA A 108 9.40 4.48 -12.17
N THR A 109 9.49 5.36 -11.17
CA THR A 109 10.16 5.05 -9.90
C THR A 109 9.45 3.96 -9.11
N LEU A 110 8.13 3.86 -9.23
CA LEU A 110 7.32 2.77 -8.66
C LEU A 110 7.47 1.48 -9.49
N GLY A 111 7.46 1.58 -10.80
CA GLY A 111 7.48 0.42 -11.72
C GLY A 111 8.75 -0.40 -11.61
N ARG A 112 9.93 0.23 -11.49
CA ARG A 112 11.23 -0.46 -11.43
C ARG A 112 11.35 -1.45 -10.26
N PRO A 113 11.08 -1.08 -8.99
CA PRO A 113 11.12 -2.05 -7.89
C PRO A 113 10.01 -3.09 -7.98
N LEU A 114 8.82 -2.76 -8.51
CA LEU A 114 7.77 -3.74 -8.74
C LEU A 114 8.21 -4.78 -9.76
N LYS A 115 8.84 -4.37 -10.87
CA LYS A 115 9.38 -5.29 -11.87
C LYS A 115 10.49 -6.17 -11.28
N ARG A 116 11.41 -5.61 -10.50
CA ARG A 116 12.48 -6.38 -9.85
C ARG A 116 11.96 -7.42 -8.87
N ARG A 117 10.84 -7.11 -8.18
CA ARG A 117 10.20 -7.97 -7.19
C ARG A 117 8.89 -8.58 -7.70
N MET A 118 8.81 -8.83 -9.00
CA MET A 118 7.60 -9.36 -9.65
C MET A 118 7.18 -10.71 -9.05
N GLY A 119 8.15 -11.58 -8.74
CA GLY A 119 7.89 -12.86 -8.07
C GLY A 119 7.18 -12.72 -6.74
N ASP A 120 7.60 -11.74 -5.91
CA ASP A 120 6.97 -11.49 -4.60
C ASP A 120 5.53 -10.96 -4.77
N VAL A 121 5.30 -10.14 -5.80
CA VAL A 121 3.95 -9.62 -6.12
C VAL A 121 3.05 -10.76 -6.59
N PHE A 122 3.58 -11.68 -7.41
CA PHE A 122 2.82 -12.81 -7.95
C PHE A 122 2.54 -13.89 -6.93
N ALA A 123 3.35 -14.02 -5.88
CA ALA A 123 3.13 -14.97 -4.80
C ALA A 123 1.72 -14.86 -4.19
N PHE A 124 1.12 -13.66 -4.16
CA PHE A 124 -0.26 -13.48 -3.72
C PHE A 124 -1.26 -14.23 -4.62
N PHE A 125 -1.04 -14.25 -5.93
CA PHE A 125 -1.92 -14.90 -6.89
C PHE A 125 -1.66 -16.41 -6.95
N ASP A 126 -0.42 -16.82 -6.76
CA ASP A 126 0.02 -18.21 -6.86
C ASP A 126 -0.32 -19.01 -5.58
N HIS A 127 -0.38 -18.34 -4.42
CA HIS A 127 -0.67 -18.95 -3.12
C HIS A 127 -2.01 -18.45 -2.55
N PRO A 128 -3.13 -19.16 -2.80
CA PRO A 128 -4.47 -18.72 -2.39
C PRO A 128 -4.65 -18.53 -0.89
N ASN A 129 -3.85 -19.21 -0.07
CA ASN A 129 -3.92 -19.16 1.40
C ASN A 129 -2.80 -18.32 2.04
N GLY A 130 -2.01 -17.60 1.22
CA GLY A 130 -0.96 -16.71 1.69
C GLY A 130 -1.55 -15.45 2.33
N ALA A 131 -2.04 -15.57 3.55
CA ALA A 131 -2.52 -14.44 4.33
C ALA A 131 -1.42 -13.90 5.24
N ASN A 132 -1.38 -12.58 5.39
CA ASN A 132 -0.48 -11.91 6.34
C ASN A 132 -1.01 -12.00 7.78
N GLY A 133 -2.20 -12.58 7.96
CA GLY A 133 -2.89 -12.71 9.24
C GLY A 133 -2.04 -13.36 10.35
N PRO A 134 -1.35 -14.49 10.11
CA PRO A 134 -0.49 -15.08 11.13
C PRO A 134 0.64 -14.15 11.58
N THR A 135 1.28 -13.46 10.63
CA THR A 135 2.35 -12.48 10.94
C THR A 135 1.81 -11.27 11.69
N GLU A 136 0.64 -10.77 11.31
CA GLU A 136 -0.03 -9.66 11.99
C GLU A 136 -0.46 -10.06 13.41
N ALA A 137 -0.94 -11.29 13.60
CA ALA A 137 -1.29 -11.82 14.92
C ALA A 137 -0.06 -11.92 15.84
N ILE A 138 1.08 -12.39 15.32
CA ILE A 138 2.34 -12.43 16.06
C ILE A 138 2.80 -11.01 16.41
N ASN A 139 2.81 -10.11 15.45
CA ASN A 139 3.20 -8.72 15.67
C ASN A 139 2.30 -8.04 16.72
N GLY A 140 0.99 -8.25 16.66
CA GLY A 140 0.05 -7.73 17.66
C GLY A 140 0.33 -8.26 19.08
N ARG A 141 0.71 -9.55 19.21
CA ARG A 141 1.12 -10.12 20.51
C ARG A 141 2.42 -9.51 21.03
N LEU A 142 3.40 -9.26 20.15
CA LEU A 142 4.66 -8.61 20.51
C LEU A 142 4.47 -7.15 20.93
N GLU A 143 3.59 -6.43 20.25
CA GLU A 143 3.18 -5.07 20.62
C GLU A 143 2.54 -5.07 22.01
N THR A 144 1.56 -5.94 22.25
CA THR A 144 0.93 -6.08 23.57
C THR A 144 1.95 -6.40 24.67
N LEU A 145 2.92 -7.28 24.40
CA LEU A 145 3.98 -7.60 25.35
C LEU A 145 4.85 -6.38 25.68
N ARG A 146 5.16 -5.56 24.69
CA ARG A 146 5.94 -4.31 24.86
C ARG A 146 5.17 -3.28 25.67
N ASP A 147 3.88 -3.14 25.40
CA ASP A 147 3.00 -2.20 26.10
C ASP A 147 2.82 -2.55 27.58
N ILE A 148 2.59 -3.84 27.89
CA ILE A 148 2.47 -4.33 29.28
C ILE A 148 3.78 -4.13 30.05
N ALA A 149 4.92 -4.34 29.40
CA ALA A 149 6.23 -4.20 30.03
C ALA A 149 6.76 -2.75 30.07
N LEU A 150 6.01 -1.78 29.51
CA LEU A 150 6.46 -0.40 29.33
C LEU A 150 7.85 -0.29 28.66
N GLY A 151 8.14 -1.23 27.79
CA GLY A 151 9.40 -1.40 27.09
C GLY A 151 10.38 -2.37 27.78
N PHE A 152 11.45 -2.70 27.06
CA PHE A 152 12.48 -3.62 27.55
C PHE A 152 13.84 -2.93 27.47
N ARG A 153 14.60 -2.92 28.56
CA ARG A 153 15.99 -2.43 28.58
C ARG A 153 17.00 -3.46 28.09
N ASN A 154 16.69 -4.75 28.28
CA ASN A 154 17.56 -5.86 27.94
C ASN A 154 16.96 -6.62 26.75
N LEU A 155 17.73 -6.75 25.66
CA LEU A 155 17.31 -7.42 24.44
C LEU A 155 17.07 -8.93 24.65
N ASP A 156 17.93 -9.61 25.42
CA ASP A 156 17.83 -11.05 25.66
C ASP A 156 16.55 -11.37 26.46
N ASN A 157 16.21 -10.53 27.43
CA ASN A 157 14.97 -10.65 28.16
C ASN A 157 13.74 -10.42 27.25
N TYR A 158 13.82 -9.46 26.32
CA TYR A 158 12.77 -9.25 25.34
C TYR A 158 12.61 -10.46 24.40
N ILE A 159 13.70 -11.00 23.88
CA ILE A 159 13.71 -12.17 23.00
C ILE A 159 13.09 -13.37 23.73
N THR A 160 13.56 -13.68 24.95
CA THR A 160 13.08 -14.79 25.74
C THR A 160 11.57 -14.69 26.03
N ARG A 161 11.10 -13.52 26.48
CA ARG A 161 9.67 -13.31 26.73
C ARG A 161 8.84 -13.33 25.45
N SER A 162 9.36 -12.83 24.34
CA SER A 162 8.71 -12.88 23.05
C SER A 162 8.51 -14.32 22.58
N LEU A 163 9.54 -15.15 22.69
CA LEU A 163 9.48 -16.57 22.36
C LEU A 163 8.47 -17.33 23.26
N LEU A 164 8.47 -17.08 24.56
CA LEU A 164 7.52 -17.66 25.48
C LEU A 164 6.07 -17.24 25.19
N HIS A 165 5.87 -15.98 24.82
CA HIS A 165 4.53 -15.44 24.57
C HIS A 165 3.96 -15.85 23.20
N THR A 166 4.81 -16.01 22.18
CA THR A 166 4.38 -16.33 20.81
C THR A 166 4.57 -17.79 20.45
N GLY A 167 5.43 -18.52 21.14
CA GLY A 167 5.89 -19.89 20.81
C GLY A 167 4.90 -21.01 21.14
N GLY A 168 3.68 -20.71 21.60
CA GLY A 168 2.65 -21.74 21.84
C GLY A 168 2.92 -22.67 23.04
N PHE A 169 3.92 -22.42 23.87
CA PHE A 169 4.29 -23.24 25.02
C PHE A 169 3.14 -23.49 26.03
N ARG A 170 2.14 -22.60 26.08
CA ARG A 170 0.95 -22.81 26.93
C ARG A 170 0.21 -24.10 26.58
N GLN A 171 0.06 -24.39 25.28
CA GLN A 171 -0.63 -25.63 24.85
C GLN A 171 0.21 -26.88 25.15
N ALA A 172 1.53 -26.80 24.96
CA ALA A 172 2.42 -27.91 25.29
C ALA A 172 2.41 -28.26 26.78
N ILE A 173 2.37 -27.23 27.65
CA ILE A 173 2.31 -27.47 29.12
C ILE A 173 0.96 -28.06 29.55
N GLN A 174 -0.15 -27.61 28.92
CA GLN A 174 -1.49 -28.11 29.26
C GLN A 174 -1.76 -29.55 28.78
N THR A 175 -1.01 -30.03 27.79
CA THR A 175 -1.16 -31.41 27.26
C THR A 175 -0.37 -32.44 28.11
N HIS A 176 0.50 -31.98 29.00
CA HIS A 176 1.33 -32.82 29.86
C HIS A 176 0.90 -32.80 31.36
N LEU A 177 -0.20 -32.12 31.68
CA LEU A 177 -0.87 -32.11 32.99
C LEU A 177 -2.19 -32.88 32.92
#